data_17457dfd8c074b917066f967e82047b2
#
_entry.id   17457dfd8c074b917066f967e82047b2
#
_cell.length_a   1.000
_cell.length_b   1.000
_cell.length_c   1.000
_cell.angle_alpha   90.00
_cell.angle_beta   90.00
_cell.angle_gamma   90.00
#
_symmetry.space_group_name_H-M   'P 1'
#
loop_
_entity.id
_entity.type
_entity.pdbx_description
1 polymer ?
#
loop_
_entity_poly.entity_id
_entity_poly.type
_entity_poly.pdbx_seq_one_letter_code
_entity_poly.pdbx_strand_id
1 'polypeptide(L)'
;MPPLTWLGTITPQPIGSDQDQLAMRDLHRPCLRLILGDQLNPQHSWFHAVQPDVIYVLMEVRSETDYVLHHAQKVLGLFAAMRDFAQQLKVNGHRVRYISIDHASNRQDVVMNLDALVQHHKVNAVEYQAPDEWRLDQDLRNWVPPSPVTVRMVDSEHFFTERDEAQQLFLGKKQWLMENFYRHQRRRHQILLTPDGKPEGGQWNFDADNRKSWPGQPAEPADTRPCHDHSALWKIIESAGVKTLGESQASAFRWPVNRTEALQQLDHFIERGLPHFGDYQDALSQHSWRLFHSLLSFALNTKMLNPREVVMRAQTAWQEGHVPLHAAEGFIRQILGWREYVRGMYWAHMPRYTTSNQLAHTRPLPHWFWNGQTQMACMASALRQSLTQGYAHHIQRLMVIGNFALLAGLDPQELHRWYLGIYIDAFEWVEAPNTLGMSQWADGGLLATKPYVSSAAYIHRMGDHCKTCHYDVKARTSDDACPFNALYWDFFDRHRSHFQTNPRLGVVYHQLKRMPEQTLQELKSFSVRTLSNLENL
;
A
#
# COMPACT_ATOMS: atom_id res chain seq x y z
N MET A 1 -38.79 -35.31 -59.02
CA MET A 1 -39.40 -36.41 -58.29
C MET A 1 -39.42 -36.09 -56.81
N PRO A 2 -40.46 -36.47 -56.09
CA PRO A 2 -41.46 -35.50 -55.64
C PRO A 2 -41.28 -35.15 -54.16
N PRO A 3 -42.09 -34.18 -53.67
CA PRO A 3 -42.01 -33.69 -52.32
C PRO A 3 -42.85 -34.52 -51.34
N LEU A 4 -42.45 -34.63 -50.11
CA LEU A 4 -43.28 -35.15 -49.03
C LEU A 4 -43.56 -34.04 -48.00
N THR A 5 -44.74 -33.56 -48.04
CA THR A 5 -45.50 -32.80 -47.04
C THR A 5 -45.75 -33.64 -45.78
N TRP A 6 -45.43 -33.10 -44.60
CA TRP A 6 -46.17 -33.44 -43.38
C TRP A 6 -46.49 -32.18 -42.60
N LEU A 7 -47.71 -31.73 -42.66
CA LEU A 7 -48.34 -30.81 -41.73
C LEU A 7 -48.75 -31.60 -40.47
N GLY A 8 -48.11 -31.42 -39.41
CA GLY A 8 -48.53 -31.82 -38.07
C GLY A 8 -48.92 -30.59 -37.27
N THR A 9 -50.20 -30.43 -37.01
CA THR A 9 -50.80 -29.42 -36.13
C THR A 9 -50.33 -29.65 -34.72
N ILE A 10 -49.49 -28.71 -34.18
CA ILE A 10 -49.10 -28.66 -32.78
C ILE A 10 -50.22 -27.87 -32.07
N THR A 11 -50.99 -28.55 -31.26
CA THR A 11 -51.87 -27.95 -30.25
C THR A 11 -51.06 -27.36 -29.16
N PRO A 12 -51.30 -26.12 -28.72
CA PRO A 12 -50.55 -25.52 -27.58
C PRO A 12 -50.93 -26.26 -26.29
N GLN A 13 -49.93 -26.82 -25.63
CA GLN A 13 -50.08 -27.27 -24.23
C GLN A 13 -50.16 -26.05 -23.31
N PRO A 14 -50.92 -26.11 -22.20
CA PRO A 14 -51.03 -24.99 -21.27
C PRO A 14 -49.70 -24.77 -20.52
N ILE A 15 -49.30 -23.52 -20.51
CA ILE A 15 -48.12 -22.98 -19.84
C ILE A 15 -48.28 -23.12 -18.33
N GLY A 16 -47.24 -23.65 -17.69
CA GLY A 16 -46.86 -23.28 -16.34
C GLY A 16 -47.23 -24.27 -15.25
N SER A 17 -46.29 -25.16 -14.94
CA SER A 17 -46.21 -25.75 -13.60
C SER A 17 -45.83 -24.69 -12.59
N ASP A 18 -46.23 -24.85 -11.32
CA ASP A 18 -45.81 -23.97 -10.22
C ASP A 18 -44.26 -23.77 -10.11
N GLN A 19 -43.50 -24.69 -10.67
CA GLN A 19 -42.02 -24.59 -10.77
C GLN A 19 -41.56 -23.52 -11.76
N ASP A 20 -42.26 -23.34 -12.89
CA ASP A 20 -41.92 -22.30 -13.89
C ASP A 20 -42.33 -20.91 -13.38
N GLN A 21 -43.42 -20.82 -12.60
CA GLN A 21 -43.81 -19.56 -11.94
C GLN A 21 -42.87 -19.19 -10.76
N LEU A 22 -42.32 -20.18 -10.04
CA LEU A 22 -41.27 -19.97 -9.03
C LEU A 22 -39.96 -19.53 -9.68
N ALA A 23 -39.55 -20.15 -10.78
CA ALA A 23 -38.35 -19.76 -11.53
C ALA A 23 -38.49 -18.34 -12.14
N MET A 24 -39.68 -17.96 -12.65
CA MET A 24 -39.94 -16.58 -13.12
C MET A 24 -39.99 -15.55 -11.97
N ARG A 25 -40.45 -15.95 -10.77
CA ARG A 25 -40.41 -15.07 -9.57
C ARG A 25 -38.98 -14.85 -9.05
N ASP A 26 -38.10 -15.82 -9.19
CA ASP A 26 -36.68 -15.67 -8.79
C ASP A 26 -35.89 -14.81 -9.78
N LEU A 27 -36.31 -14.68 -11.04
CA LEU A 27 -35.70 -13.81 -12.04
C LEU A 27 -35.89 -12.30 -11.76
N HIS A 28 -36.74 -11.90 -10.82
CA HIS A 28 -37.01 -10.49 -10.48
C HIS A 28 -36.48 -10.06 -9.10
N ARG A 29 -35.81 -10.95 -8.37
CA ARG A 29 -35.21 -10.55 -7.09
C ARG A 29 -33.86 -9.83 -7.32
N PRO A 30 -33.61 -8.71 -6.66
CA PRO A 30 -32.40 -7.96 -6.89
C PRO A 30 -31.13 -8.72 -6.45
N CYS A 31 -30.02 -8.40 -7.09
CA CYS A 31 -28.66 -8.78 -6.69
C CYS A 31 -28.04 -7.63 -5.91
N LEU A 32 -27.38 -7.90 -4.76
CA LEU A 32 -26.53 -6.93 -4.09
C LEU A 32 -25.11 -7.07 -4.60
N ARG A 33 -24.45 -5.95 -4.91
CA ARG A 33 -23.03 -5.87 -5.23
C ARG A 33 -22.31 -5.02 -4.18
N LEU A 34 -21.53 -5.67 -3.32
CA LEU A 34 -20.73 -4.97 -2.32
C LEU A 34 -19.49 -4.35 -2.95
N ILE A 35 -19.25 -3.08 -2.64
CA ILE A 35 -18.05 -2.32 -3.00
C ILE A 35 -17.38 -1.88 -1.69
N LEU A 36 -16.16 -2.31 -1.45
CA LEU A 36 -15.35 -1.92 -0.31
C LEU A 36 -14.71 -0.54 -0.52
N GLY A 37 -14.23 0.09 0.55
CA GLY A 37 -13.67 1.44 0.51
C GLY A 37 -12.41 1.59 -0.35
N ASP A 38 -11.72 0.49 -0.65
CA ASP A 38 -10.56 0.43 -1.53
C ASP A 38 -10.88 -0.05 -2.96
N GLN A 39 -12.16 -0.16 -3.35
CA GLN A 39 -12.62 -0.72 -4.64
C GLN A 39 -13.31 0.32 -5.53
N LEU A 40 -12.76 1.54 -5.56
CA LEU A 40 -13.38 2.69 -6.22
C LEU A 40 -12.94 2.83 -7.69
N ASN A 41 -13.00 1.71 -8.45
CA ASN A 41 -12.66 1.64 -9.88
C ASN A 41 -13.89 1.87 -10.76
N PRO A 42 -14.06 3.06 -11.38
CA PRO A 42 -15.22 3.31 -12.25
C PRO A 42 -15.15 2.57 -13.59
N GLN A 43 -14.02 1.95 -13.92
CA GLN A 43 -13.81 1.18 -15.15
C GLN A 43 -14.03 -0.33 -14.94
N HIS A 44 -14.43 -0.78 -13.76
CA HIS A 44 -14.76 -2.18 -13.50
C HIS A 44 -15.95 -2.60 -14.37
N SER A 45 -15.93 -3.84 -14.88
CA SER A 45 -16.96 -4.40 -15.77
C SER A 45 -18.39 -4.29 -15.22
N TRP A 46 -18.56 -4.25 -13.91
CA TRP A 46 -19.85 -4.03 -13.26
C TRP A 46 -20.57 -2.75 -13.68
N PHE A 47 -19.83 -1.72 -14.09
CA PHE A 47 -20.36 -0.38 -14.38
C PHE A 47 -20.49 -0.09 -15.88
N HIS A 48 -20.17 -1.04 -16.76
CA HIS A 48 -20.26 -0.84 -18.22
C HIS A 48 -21.69 -0.66 -18.70
N ALA A 49 -22.67 -1.20 -17.98
CA ALA A 49 -24.09 -1.06 -18.29
C ALA A 49 -24.94 -0.97 -17.02
N VAL A 50 -25.99 -0.16 -17.06
CA VAL A 50 -26.98 -0.09 -15.98
C VAL A 50 -27.81 -1.38 -15.93
N GLN A 51 -27.84 -2.01 -14.77
CA GLN A 51 -28.61 -3.23 -14.51
C GLN A 51 -29.71 -2.91 -13.50
N PRO A 52 -30.99 -2.91 -13.88
CA PRO A 52 -32.10 -2.47 -13.03
C PRO A 52 -32.27 -3.33 -11.76
N ASP A 53 -31.90 -4.61 -11.84
CA ASP A 53 -32.04 -5.58 -10.75
C ASP A 53 -30.81 -5.65 -9.86
N VAL A 54 -29.80 -4.77 -10.06
CA VAL A 54 -28.61 -4.69 -9.23
C VAL A 54 -28.66 -3.49 -8.29
N ILE A 55 -28.33 -3.71 -7.02
CA ILE A 55 -28.14 -2.67 -6.01
C ILE A 55 -26.68 -2.69 -5.58
N TYR A 56 -25.95 -1.64 -5.89
CA TYR A 56 -24.58 -1.45 -5.41
C TYR A 56 -24.60 -0.95 -3.97
N VAL A 57 -23.79 -1.56 -3.11
CA VAL A 57 -23.75 -1.26 -1.68
C VAL A 57 -22.37 -0.75 -1.29
N LEU A 58 -22.32 0.43 -0.70
CA LEU A 58 -21.13 0.98 -0.02
C LEU A 58 -21.52 1.32 1.41
N MET A 59 -20.60 1.13 2.36
CA MET A 59 -20.87 1.40 3.77
C MET A 59 -19.64 1.88 4.52
N GLU A 60 -19.83 2.91 5.36
CA GLU A 60 -18.84 3.38 6.32
C GLU A 60 -19.12 2.67 7.65
N VAL A 61 -18.18 1.88 8.16
CA VAL A 61 -18.40 1.05 9.36
C VAL A 61 -17.21 1.13 10.32
N ARG A 62 -17.52 0.97 11.62
CA ARG A 62 -16.54 1.01 12.71
C ARG A 62 -15.57 -0.17 12.67
N SER A 63 -15.99 -1.34 12.17
CA SER A 63 -15.10 -2.47 11.98
C SER A 63 -13.90 -2.15 11.09
N GLU A 64 -14.05 -1.17 10.16
CA GLU A 64 -12.98 -0.75 9.24
C GLU A 64 -12.19 0.48 9.74
N THR A 65 -12.66 1.17 10.77
CA THR A 65 -11.95 2.32 11.33
C THR A 65 -11.27 2.04 12.66
N ASP A 66 -11.64 0.95 13.34
CA ASP A 66 -11.25 0.71 14.73
C ASP A 66 -10.23 -0.42 14.95
N TYR A 67 -9.94 -1.25 13.91
CA TYR A 67 -9.01 -2.38 14.04
C TYR A 67 -7.54 -1.95 14.24
N VAL A 68 -7.17 -0.75 13.74
CA VAL A 68 -5.96 -0.01 14.11
C VAL A 68 -6.29 1.47 14.26
N LEU A 69 -5.44 2.22 14.96
CA LEU A 69 -5.63 3.67 15.09
C LEU A 69 -5.19 4.35 13.77
N HIS A 70 -6.17 4.75 12.97
CA HIS A 70 -5.92 5.34 11.66
C HIS A 70 -5.63 6.85 11.71
N HIS A 71 -4.86 7.34 10.75
CA HIS A 71 -4.67 8.76 10.52
C HIS A 71 -5.99 9.44 10.11
N ALA A 72 -6.24 10.64 10.64
CA ALA A 72 -7.45 11.39 10.36
C ALA A 72 -7.69 11.61 8.86
N GLN A 73 -6.63 11.95 8.09
CA GLN A 73 -6.75 12.10 6.64
C GLN A 73 -7.07 10.79 5.90
N LYS A 74 -6.64 9.64 6.43
CA LYS A 74 -6.95 8.34 5.82
C LYS A 74 -8.44 8.03 5.93
N VAL A 75 -9.03 8.18 7.12
CA VAL A 75 -10.47 7.97 7.33
C VAL A 75 -11.27 8.97 6.51
N LEU A 76 -10.91 10.25 6.58
CA LEU A 76 -11.58 11.33 5.86
C LEU A 76 -11.50 11.10 4.34
N GLY A 77 -10.31 10.79 3.82
CA GLY A 77 -10.08 10.57 2.39
C GLY A 77 -10.84 9.36 1.84
N LEU A 78 -10.87 8.24 2.58
CA LEU A 78 -11.63 7.06 2.18
C LEU A 78 -13.14 7.35 2.15
N PHE A 79 -13.69 7.98 3.19
CA PHE A 79 -15.13 8.28 3.23
C PHE A 79 -15.51 9.33 2.18
N ALA A 80 -14.69 10.36 1.96
CA ALA A 80 -14.92 11.35 0.90
C ALA A 80 -14.92 10.68 -0.48
N ALA A 81 -13.95 9.82 -0.76
CA ALA A 81 -13.85 9.09 -2.02
C ALA A 81 -15.01 8.10 -2.23
N MET A 82 -15.41 7.37 -1.19
CA MET A 82 -16.57 6.46 -1.25
C MET A 82 -17.87 7.21 -1.52
N ARG A 83 -18.07 8.38 -0.90
CA ARG A 83 -19.26 9.23 -1.11
C ARG A 83 -19.30 9.79 -2.53
N ASP A 84 -18.18 10.29 -3.02
CA ASP A 84 -18.06 10.79 -4.39
C ASP A 84 -18.34 9.67 -5.41
N PHE A 85 -17.71 8.50 -5.24
CA PHE A 85 -17.90 7.35 -6.10
C PHE A 85 -19.37 6.87 -6.13
N ALA A 86 -20.01 6.78 -4.96
CA ALA A 86 -21.42 6.43 -4.86
C ALA A 86 -22.32 7.44 -5.58
N GLN A 87 -21.99 8.73 -5.51
CA GLN A 87 -22.72 9.78 -6.21
C GLN A 87 -22.52 9.69 -7.73
N GLN A 88 -21.30 9.43 -8.19
CA GLN A 88 -21.01 9.20 -9.61
C GLN A 88 -21.80 8.01 -10.17
N LEU A 89 -21.87 6.88 -9.44
CA LEU A 89 -22.67 5.73 -9.85
C LEU A 89 -24.15 6.07 -9.96
N LYS A 90 -24.70 6.85 -9.02
CA LYS A 90 -26.10 7.31 -9.08
C LYS A 90 -26.35 8.21 -10.28
N VAL A 91 -25.47 9.16 -10.56
CA VAL A 91 -25.57 10.05 -11.74
C VAL A 91 -25.55 9.24 -13.04
N ASN A 92 -24.77 8.16 -13.09
CA ASN A 92 -24.71 7.24 -14.22
C ASN A 92 -25.90 6.27 -14.30
N GLY A 93 -26.91 6.42 -13.43
CA GLY A 93 -28.15 5.65 -13.46
C GLY A 93 -28.13 4.34 -12.67
N HIS A 94 -27.05 4.01 -11.97
CA HIS A 94 -26.98 2.80 -11.14
C HIS A 94 -27.77 2.97 -9.84
N ARG A 95 -28.37 1.87 -9.35
CA ARG A 95 -29.05 1.85 -8.04
C ARG A 95 -28.02 1.66 -6.96
N VAL A 96 -27.83 2.67 -6.11
CA VAL A 96 -26.81 2.66 -5.04
C VAL A 96 -27.46 2.80 -3.66
N ARG A 97 -27.15 1.87 -2.77
CA ARG A 97 -27.42 1.97 -1.33
C ARG A 97 -26.12 2.37 -0.63
N TYR A 98 -26.06 3.59 -0.15
CA TYR A 98 -24.97 4.07 0.68
C TYR A 98 -25.39 4.08 2.15
N ILE A 99 -24.56 3.53 3.05
CA ILE A 99 -24.79 3.53 4.50
C ILE A 99 -23.66 4.34 5.12
N SER A 100 -23.94 5.59 5.52
CA SER A 100 -22.98 6.45 6.20
C SER A 100 -22.73 6.00 7.63
N ILE A 101 -21.61 6.44 8.22
CA ILE A 101 -21.17 6.05 9.58
C ILE A 101 -22.21 6.41 10.66
N ASP A 102 -22.95 7.51 10.47
CA ASP A 102 -23.99 8.04 11.36
C ASP A 102 -25.40 7.56 11.04
N HIS A 103 -25.57 6.72 10.00
CA HIS A 103 -26.90 6.27 9.58
C HIS A 103 -27.54 5.37 10.65
N ALA A 104 -28.78 5.65 11.03
CA ALA A 104 -29.47 4.94 12.12
C ALA A 104 -29.59 3.42 11.95
N SER A 105 -29.62 2.91 10.69
CA SER A 105 -29.64 1.47 10.42
C SER A 105 -28.25 0.83 10.27
N ASN A 106 -27.17 1.61 10.41
CA ASN A 106 -25.82 1.10 10.30
C ASN A 106 -25.48 0.18 11.48
N ARG A 107 -25.13 -1.07 11.20
CA ARG A 107 -24.72 -2.07 12.20
C ARG A 107 -23.25 -1.96 12.57
N GLN A 108 -22.51 -1.03 11.97
CA GLN A 108 -21.09 -0.76 12.21
C GLN A 108 -20.14 -1.94 11.87
N ASP A 109 -20.63 -2.88 11.08
CA ASP A 109 -19.92 -4.07 10.62
C ASP A 109 -20.40 -4.46 9.22
N VAL A 110 -19.48 -4.91 8.36
CA VAL A 110 -19.77 -5.22 6.95
C VAL A 110 -20.75 -6.38 6.83
N VAL A 111 -20.49 -7.48 7.51
CA VAL A 111 -21.30 -8.72 7.42
C VAL A 111 -22.69 -8.49 8.04
N MET A 112 -22.74 -7.83 9.20
CA MET A 112 -24.02 -7.52 9.86
C MET A 112 -24.89 -6.59 9.02
N ASN A 113 -24.30 -5.63 8.30
CA ASN A 113 -25.05 -4.79 7.36
C ASN A 113 -25.53 -5.59 6.14
N LEU A 114 -24.72 -6.50 5.62
CA LEU A 114 -25.13 -7.40 4.54
C LEU A 114 -26.33 -8.27 4.97
N ASP A 115 -26.32 -8.83 6.17
CA ASP A 115 -27.43 -9.61 6.72
C ASP A 115 -28.73 -8.80 6.72
N ALA A 116 -28.68 -7.58 7.22
CA ALA A 116 -29.85 -6.69 7.25
C ALA A 116 -30.35 -6.34 5.84
N LEU A 117 -29.44 -6.11 4.89
CA LEU A 117 -29.78 -5.80 3.49
C LEU A 117 -30.36 -7.01 2.76
N VAL A 118 -29.83 -8.21 2.95
CA VAL A 118 -30.32 -9.47 2.37
C VAL A 118 -31.76 -9.70 2.82
N GLN A 119 -32.06 -9.55 4.11
CA GLN A 119 -33.40 -9.68 4.66
C GLN A 119 -34.36 -8.60 4.16
N HIS A 120 -33.92 -7.34 4.12
CA HIS A 120 -34.74 -6.21 3.70
C HIS A 120 -35.12 -6.27 2.22
N HIS A 121 -34.16 -6.53 1.34
CA HIS A 121 -34.38 -6.54 -0.11
C HIS A 121 -34.82 -7.90 -0.66
N LYS A 122 -34.81 -8.95 0.15
CA LYS A 122 -35.13 -10.33 -0.24
C LYS A 122 -34.40 -10.75 -1.52
N VAL A 123 -33.10 -10.51 -1.56
CA VAL A 123 -32.24 -10.75 -2.72
C VAL A 123 -32.06 -12.24 -3.02
N ASN A 124 -31.71 -12.58 -4.25
CA ASN A 124 -31.34 -13.93 -4.66
C ASN A 124 -29.84 -14.16 -4.78
N ALA A 125 -29.07 -13.07 -4.87
CA ALA A 125 -27.61 -13.13 -4.99
C ALA A 125 -26.92 -11.98 -4.28
N VAL A 126 -25.72 -12.24 -3.77
CA VAL A 126 -24.77 -11.23 -3.32
C VAL A 126 -23.45 -11.46 -4.05
N GLU A 127 -22.95 -10.42 -4.71
CA GLU A 127 -21.66 -10.42 -5.36
C GLU A 127 -20.74 -9.42 -4.66
N TYR A 128 -19.45 -9.76 -4.55
CA TYR A 128 -18.43 -8.85 -4.04
C TYR A 128 -17.13 -9.00 -4.80
N GLN A 129 -16.41 -7.90 -4.97
CA GLN A 129 -15.05 -7.95 -5.53
C GLN A 129 -14.10 -8.54 -4.49
N ALA A 130 -13.13 -9.32 -4.95
CA ALA A 130 -12.13 -9.94 -4.11
C ALA A 130 -11.44 -8.91 -3.19
N PRO A 131 -11.59 -8.99 -1.85
CA PRO A 131 -10.92 -8.07 -0.93
C PRO A 131 -9.40 -8.21 -1.02
N ASP A 132 -8.67 -7.12 -0.85
CA ASP A 132 -7.20 -7.19 -0.86
C ASP A 132 -6.62 -7.40 0.55
N GLU A 133 -7.44 -7.44 1.58
CA GLU A 133 -7.07 -7.71 2.97
C GLU A 133 -7.56 -9.10 3.43
N TRP A 134 -6.69 -9.86 4.11
CA TRP A 134 -6.97 -11.22 4.56
C TRP A 134 -8.18 -11.28 5.49
N ARG A 135 -8.28 -10.38 6.47
CA ARG A 135 -9.39 -10.33 7.43
C ARG A 135 -10.74 -10.27 6.73
N LEU A 136 -10.94 -9.28 5.86
CA LEU A 136 -12.19 -9.12 5.10
C LEU A 136 -12.43 -10.26 4.10
N ASP A 137 -11.36 -10.78 3.47
CA ASP A 137 -11.49 -11.93 2.58
C ASP A 137 -12.02 -13.16 3.33
N GLN A 138 -11.52 -13.41 4.56
CA GLN A 138 -12.00 -14.52 5.38
C GLN A 138 -13.42 -14.27 5.93
N ASP A 139 -13.72 -13.06 6.38
CA ASP A 139 -15.05 -12.71 6.86
C ASP A 139 -16.12 -12.94 5.78
N LEU A 140 -15.87 -12.47 4.55
CA LEU A 140 -16.81 -12.65 3.43
C LEU A 140 -16.86 -14.09 2.88
N ARG A 141 -15.74 -14.83 2.89
CA ARG A 141 -15.74 -16.26 2.49
C ARG A 141 -16.47 -17.15 3.47
N ASN A 142 -16.36 -16.85 4.76
CA ASN A 142 -16.98 -17.62 5.83
C ASN A 142 -18.40 -17.14 6.17
N TRP A 143 -18.84 -16.07 5.54
CA TRP A 143 -20.17 -15.51 5.78
C TRP A 143 -21.26 -16.49 5.34
N VAL A 144 -22.18 -16.75 6.26
CA VAL A 144 -23.39 -17.54 6.00
C VAL A 144 -24.59 -16.59 6.00
N PRO A 145 -25.18 -16.30 4.83
CA PRO A 145 -26.32 -15.40 4.74
C PRO A 145 -27.53 -15.89 5.56
N PRO A 146 -28.37 -14.98 6.10
CA PRO A 146 -29.53 -15.32 6.92
C PRO A 146 -30.69 -15.96 6.14
N SER A 147 -30.60 -15.99 4.82
CA SER A 147 -31.53 -16.67 3.93
C SER A 147 -30.78 -17.29 2.74
N PRO A 148 -31.34 -18.28 2.05
CA PRO A 148 -30.69 -18.87 0.88
C PRO A 148 -30.47 -17.85 -0.23
N VAL A 149 -29.22 -17.46 -0.47
CA VAL A 149 -28.76 -16.58 -1.55
C VAL A 149 -27.50 -17.14 -2.16
N THR A 150 -27.28 -16.90 -3.44
CA THR A 150 -26.02 -17.23 -4.10
C THR A 150 -24.99 -16.16 -3.75
N VAL A 151 -23.85 -16.56 -3.18
CA VAL A 151 -22.73 -15.65 -2.88
C VAL A 151 -21.63 -15.89 -3.91
N ARG A 152 -21.14 -14.82 -4.56
CA ARG A 152 -20.07 -14.88 -5.57
C ARG A 152 -19.01 -13.84 -5.31
N MET A 153 -17.75 -14.27 -5.36
CA MET A 153 -16.61 -13.38 -5.43
C MET A 153 -16.19 -13.22 -6.91
N VAL A 154 -15.92 -11.97 -7.33
CA VAL A 154 -15.38 -11.63 -8.66
C VAL A 154 -14.02 -10.98 -8.52
N ASP A 155 -13.23 -10.93 -9.60
CA ASP A 155 -11.97 -10.21 -9.62
C ASP A 155 -12.17 -8.69 -9.49
N SER A 156 -11.19 -7.99 -8.92
CA SER A 156 -11.20 -6.52 -8.80
C SER A 156 -10.81 -5.81 -10.11
N GLU A 157 -10.33 -6.53 -11.11
CA GLU A 157 -9.86 -6.05 -12.43
C GLU A 157 -8.77 -4.97 -12.33
N HIS A 158 -7.98 -5.01 -11.27
CA HIS A 158 -7.07 -3.92 -10.96
C HIS A 158 -5.59 -4.28 -11.14
N PHE A 159 -5.19 -5.48 -10.75
CA PHE A 159 -3.78 -5.87 -10.72
C PHE A 159 -3.27 -6.41 -12.07
N PHE A 160 -1.95 -6.42 -12.24
CA PHE A 160 -1.32 -7.08 -13.37
C PHE A 160 -1.32 -8.60 -13.23
N THR A 161 -1.36 -9.09 -11.99
CA THR A 161 -1.18 -10.50 -11.63
C THR A 161 -2.37 -11.06 -10.87
N GLU A 162 -2.60 -12.35 -11.01
CA GLU A 162 -3.50 -13.10 -10.14
C GLU A 162 -2.91 -13.22 -8.72
N ARG A 163 -3.75 -13.49 -7.72
CA ARG A 163 -3.31 -13.58 -6.31
C ARG A 163 -2.24 -14.62 -6.07
N ASP A 164 -2.32 -15.76 -6.74
CA ASP A 164 -1.42 -16.92 -6.58
C ASP A 164 -0.30 -16.97 -7.62
N GLU A 165 -0.24 -16.04 -8.57
CA GLU A 165 0.73 -16.06 -9.67
C GLU A 165 2.18 -16.05 -9.17
N ALA A 166 2.50 -15.26 -8.15
CA ALA A 166 3.85 -15.27 -7.58
C ALA A 166 4.18 -16.62 -6.94
N GLN A 167 3.24 -17.24 -6.24
CA GLN A 167 3.41 -18.56 -5.66
C GLN A 167 3.64 -19.61 -6.74
N GLN A 168 2.90 -19.56 -7.83
CA GLN A 168 3.06 -20.48 -8.97
C GLN A 168 4.42 -20.27 -9.66
N LEU A 169 4.83 -19.01 -9.91
CA LEU A 169 6.09 -18.68 -10.55
C LEU A 169 7.31 -19.17 -9.75
N PHE A 170 7.22 -19.15 -8.44
CA PHE A 170 8.30 -19.55 -7.54
C PHE A 170 8.13 -20.94 -6.94
N LEU A 171 7.17 -21.73 -7.40
CA LEU A 171 6.94 -23.09 -6.91
C LEU A 171 8.25 -23.91 -6.96
N GLY A 172 8.63 -24.53 -5.84
CA GLY A 172 9.85 -25.29 -5.67
C GLY A 172 11.15 -24.47 -5.63
N LYS A 173 11.11 -23.15 -5.69
CA LYS A 173 12.30 -22.30 -5.53
C LYS A 173 12.59 -22.06 -4.05
N LYS A 174 13.86 -22.19 -3.68
CA LYS A 174 14.30 -21.89 -2.30
C LYS A 174 14.22 -20.41 -1.96
N GLN A 175 14.31 -19.53 -2.94
CA GLN A 175 14.34 -18.09 -2.77
C GLN A 175 13.51 -17.41 -3.85
N TRP A 176 12.67 -16.52 -3.43
CA TRP A 176 11.90 -15.65 -4.30
C TRP A 176 12.67 -14.34 -4.47
N LEU A 177 12.85 -13.91 -5.71
CA LEU A 177 13.59 -12.69 -6.02
C LEU A 177 12.70 -11.76 -6.83
N MET A 178 12.46 -10.57 -6.32
CA MET A 178 11.66 -9.54 -7.00
C MET A 178 12.20 -9.24 -8.41
N GLU A 179 13.50 -9.21 -8.60
CA GLU A 179 14.11 -8.98 -9.91
C GLU A 179 13.69 -10.05 -10.96
N ASN A 180 13.60 -11.33 -10.56
CA ASN A 180 13.15 -12.40 -11.45
C ASN A 180 11.66 -12.27 -11.78
N PHE A 181 10.85 -11.92 -10.78
CA PHE A 181 9.44 -11.63 -10.95
C PHE A 181 9.23 -10.45 -11.90
N TYR A 182 9.92 -9.34 -11.69
CA TYR A 182 9.85 -8.15 -12.52
C TYR A 182 10.21 -8.41 -13.98
N ARG A 183 11.31 -9.14 -14.23
CA ARG A 183 11.70 -9.55 -15.60
C ARG A 183 10.64 -10.41 -16.26
N HIS A 184 10.00 -11.31 -15.50
CA HIS A 184 8.89 -12.11 -15.99
C HIS A 184 7.71 -11.21 -16.39
N GLN A 185 7.30 -10.29 -15.54
CA GLN A 185 6.20 -9.37 -15.82
C GLN A 185 6.50 -8.44 -17.01
N ARG A 186 7.72 -7.90 -17.11
CA ARG A 186 8.11 -7.08 -18.28
C ARG A 186 7.96 -7.85 -19.58
N ARG A 187 8.40 -9.12 -19.63
CA ARG A 187 8.23 -9.96 -20.82
C ARG A 187 6.77 -10.26 -21.12
N ARG A 188 6.00 -10.62 -20.11
CA ARG A 188 4.57 -10.92 -20.26
C ARG A 188 3.77 -9.74 -20.82
N HIS A 189 4.06 -8.54 -20.35
CA HIS A 189 3.32 -7.34 -20.70
C HIS A 189 4.01 -6.46 -21.76
N GLN A 190 5.15 -6.91 -22.30
CA GLN A 190 5.95 -6.21 -23.33
C GLN A 190 6.35 -4.78 -22.91
N ILE A 191 6.78 -4.60 -21.64
CA ILE A 191 7.10 -3.30 -21.05
C ILE A 191 8.60 -3.06 -21.06
N LEU A 192 9.05 -1.92 -21.63
CA LEU A 192 10.43 -1.51 -21.80
C LEU A 192 11.30 -2.59 -22.45
N LEU A 193 10.78 -3.24 -23.48
CA LEU A 193 11.48 -4.24 -24.28
C LEU A 193 11.62 -3.77 -25.72
N THR A 194 12.77 -4.10 -26.30
CA THR A 194 13.03 -4.00 -27.73
C THR A 194 12.18 -5.03 -28.50
N PRO A 195 11.98 -4.87 -29.81
CA PRO A 195 11.21 -5.82 -30.62
C PRO A 195 11.74 -7.28 -30.57
N ASP A 196 13.03 -7.48 -30.29
CA ASP A 196 13.65 -8.79 -30.11
C ASP A 196 13.58 -9.32 -28.66
N GLY A 197 12.81 -8.64 -27.78
CA GLY A 197 12.53 -9.07 -26.41
C GLY A 197 13.64 -8.84 -25.38
N LYS A 198 14.67 -8.04 -25.75
CA LYS A 198 15.70 -7.60 -24.81
C LYS A 198 15.26 -6.36 -24.05
N PRO A 199 15.83 -6.10 -22.84
CA PRO A 199 15.51 -4.87 -22.11
C PRO A 199 16.03 -3.65 -22.85
N GLU A 200 15.22 -2.60 -22.92
CA GLU A 200 15.64 -1.29 -23.42
C GLU A 200 16.87 -0.79 -22.65
N GLY A 201 17.79 -0.13 -23.36
CA GLY A 201 19.07 0.30 -22.80
C GLY A 201 20.03 -0.84 -22.42
N GLY A 202 19.73 -2.09 -22.79
CA GLY A 202 20.60 -3.26 -22.55
C GLY A 202 20.64 -3.77 -21.11
N GLN A 203 19.91 -3.14 -20.18
CA GLN A 203 19.89 -3.47 -18.75
C GLN A 203 18.47 -3.70 -18.24
N TRP A 204 18.34 -4.63 -17.26
CA TRP A 204 17.04 -4.92 -16.65
C TRP A 204 16.64 -3.92 -15.57
N ASN A 205 17.59 -3.23 -14.95
CA ASN A 205 17.34 -2.15 -13.99
C ASN A 205 18.46 -1.11 -14.04
N PHE A 206 18.14 0.09 -13.59
CA PHE A 206 19.02 1.25 -13.54
C PHE A 206 19.19 1.78 -12.10
N ASP A 207 19.06 0.93 -11.11
CA ASP A 207 19.06 1.28 -9.67
C ASP A 207 20.36 1.99 -9.23
N ALA A 208 21.48 1.69 -9.89
CA ALA A 208 22.76 2.34 -9.61
C ALA A 208 22.77 3.83 -9.97
N ASP A 209 22.01 4.21 -11.00
CA ASP A 209 21.93 5.59 -11.50
C ASP A 209 20.97 6.46 -10.68
N ASN A 210 20.12 5.83 -9.83
CA ASN A 210 18.98 6.43 -9.15
C ASN A 210 19.25 6.76 -7.67
N ARG A 211 20.48 7.21 -7.28
CA ARG A 211 20.90 7.38 -5.88
C ARG A 211 21.63 8.70 -5.63
N LYS A 212 21.15 9.78 -6.24
CA LYS A 212 21.70 11.12 -6.02
C LYS A 212 21.04 11.79 -4.81
N SER A 213 21.79 12.55 -4.03
CA SER A 213 21.23 13.51 -3.09
C SER A 213 20.74 14.74 -3.84
N TRP A 214 19.67 15.36 -3.33
CA TRP A 214 19.13 16.55 -3.97
C TRP A 214 19.81 17.82 -3.45
N PRO A 215 20.46 18.63 -4.34
CA PRO A 215 21.18 19.82 -3.94
C PRO A 215 20.31 21.11 -3.88
N GLY A 216 18.97 20.98 -3.99
CA GLY A 216 18.04 22.11 -4.11
C GLY A 216 17.68 22.49 -5.55
N GLN A 217 18.32 21.85 -6.53
CA GLN A 217 18.01 22.03 -7.96
C GLN A 217 18.01 20.65 -8.65
N PRO A 218 17.14 20.42 -9.64
CA PRO A 218 16.05 21.32 -10.08
C PRO A 218 15.04 21.59 -8.96
N ALA A 219 14.26 22.66 -9.10
CA ALA A 219 13.21 22.98 -8.14
C ALA A 219 12.16 21.85 -8.08
N GLU A 220 11.67 21.59 -6.87
CA GLU A 220 10.54 20.68 -6.67
C GLU A 220 9.32 21.12 -7.49
N PRO A 221 8.57 20.21 -8.14
CA PRO A 221 7.34 20.56 -8.84
C PRO A 221 6.34 21.29 -7.92
N ALA A 222 5.57 22.22 -8.44
CA ALA A 222 4.51 22.89 -7.69
C ALA A 222 3.48 21.86 -7.15
N ASP A 223 2.90 22.11 -5.99
CA ASP A 223 1.82 21.29 -5.46
C ASP A 223 0.49 21.65 -6.12
N THR A 224 0.08 20.87 -7.12
CA THR A 224 -1.15 21.04 -7.89
C THR A 224 -2.29 20.14 -7.42
N ARG A 225 -2.12 19.44 -6.29
CA ARG A 225 -3.16 18.59 -5.74
C ARG A 225 -4.45 19.40 -5.46
N PRO A 226 -5.62 18.75 -5.52
CA PRO A 226 -6.90 19.40 -5.21
C PRO A 226 -6.89 20.02 -3.81
N CYS A 227 -7.87 20.86 -3.53
CA CYS A 227 -8.11 21.40 -2.20
C CYS A 227 -9.60 21.37 -1.93
N HIS A 228 -10.01 20.50 -1.00
CA HIS A 228 -11.42 20.29 -0.63
C HIS A 228 -11.71 20.79 0.77
N ASP A 229 -12.89 21.34 0.99
CA ASP A 229 -13.45 21.54 2.33
C ASP A 229 -14.35 20.33 2.68
N HIS A 230 -13.84 19.45 3.51
CA HIS A 230 -14.55 18.30 4.05
C HIS A 230 -14.89 18.48 5.54
N SER A 231 -14.93 19.72 6.05
CA SER A 231 -15.22 20.01 7.47
C SER A 231 -16.57 19.45 7.94
N ALA A 232 -17.57 19.43 7.05
CA ALA A 232 -18.87 18.84 7.40
C ALA A 232 -18.79 17.31 7.57
N LEU A 233 -18.06 16.62 6.68
CA LEU A 233 -17.83 15.18 6.79
C LEU A 233 -17.00 14.85 8.03
N TRP A 234 -15.97 15.66 8.31
CA TRP A 234 -15.14 15.46 9.49
C TRP A 234 -15.94 15.53 10.80
N LYS A 235 -16.85 16.50 10.93
CA LYS A 235 -17.77 16.58 12.07
C LYS A 235 -18.63 15.33 12.24
N ILE A 236 -19.08 14.72 11.14
CA ILE A 236 -19.84 13.46 11.20
C ILE A 236 -18.95 12.33 11.74
N ILE A 237 -17.70 12.22 11.25
CA ILE A 237 -16.73 11.20 11.70
C ILE A 237 -16.44 11.34 13.20
N GLU A 238 -16.19 12.56 13.67
CA GLU A 238 -15.96 12.85 15.09
C GLU A 238 -17.20 12.53 15.94
N SER A 239 -18.39 12.95 15.49
CA SER A 239 -19.65 12.68 16.19
C SER A 239 -19.99 11.19 16.28
N ALA A 240 -19.57 10.40 15.29
CA ALA A 240 -19.67 8.94 15.32
C ALA A 240 -18.65 8.28 16.27
N GLY A 241 -17.78 9.07 16.91
CA GLY A 241 -16.80 8.60 17.90
C GLY A 241 -15.61 7.84 17.30
N VAL A 242 -15.31 8.02 16.01
CA VAL A 242 -14.13 7.42 15.37
C VAL A 242 -12.87 8.05 15.95
N LYS A 243 -12.00 7.22 16.53
CA LYS A 243 -10.70 7.67 17.05
C LYS A 243 -9.67 7.71 15.92
N THR A 244 -8.89 8.78 15.88
CA THR A 244 -7.85 8.97 14.86
C THR A 244 -6.58 9.55 15.45
N LEU A 245 -5.50 9.51 14.69
CA LEU A 245 -4.25 10.20 15.00
C LEU A 245 -3.90 11.20 13.88
N GLY A 246 -2.93 12.09 14.14
CA GLY A 246 -2.49 13.10 13.17
C GLY A 246 -3.52 14.20 12.90
N GLU A 247 -3.24 15.04 11.92
CA GLU A 247 -4.06 16.19 11.56
C GLU A 247 -5.06 15.84 10.44
N SER A 248 -6.35 16.19 10.61
CA SER A 248 -7.37 15.91 9.59
C SER A 248 -7.21 16.77 8.33
N GLN A 249 -6.74 18.02 8.50
CA GLN A 249 -6.71 19.05 7.43
C GLN A 249 -8.04 19.16 6.67
N ALA A 250 -9.16 18.96 7.37
CA ALA A 250 -10.48 18.78 6.77
C ALA A 250 -10.95 19.99 5.95
N SER A 251 -10.59 21.22 6.35
CA SER A 251 -10.95 22.47 5.62
C SER A 251 -10.07 22.72 4.39
N ALA A 252 -8.96 21.98 4.24
CA ALA A 252 -8.01 22.13 3.14
C ALA A 252 -7.42 20.77 2.74
N PHE A 253 -8.27 19.76 2.61
CA PHE A 253 -7.88 18.39 2.30
C PHE A 253 -7.30 18.30 0.88
N ARG A 254 -6.11 17.70 0.74
CA ARG A 254 -5.32 17.79 -0.48
C ARG A 254 -5.17 16.48 -1.25
N TRP A 255 -5.74 15.38 -0.78
CA TRP A 255 -5.67 14.11 -1.51
C TRP A 255 -6.80 13.99 -2.53
N PRO A 256 -6.56 13.39 -3.71
CA PRO A 256 -7.61 13.17 -4.69
C PRO A 256 -8.68 12.23 -4.13
N VAL A 257 -9.95 12.56 -4.37
CA VAL A 257 -11.10 11.77 -3.92
C VAL A 257 -11.86 11.10 -5.08
N ASN A 258 -11.41 11.33 -6.32
CA ASN A 258 -11.98 10.71 -7.51
C ASN A 258 -10.94 10.49 -8.61
N ARG A 259 -11.35 9.73 -9.64
CA ARG A 259 -10.49 9.39 -10.77
C ARG A 259 -10.01 10.60 -11.55
N THR A 260 -10.85 11.61 -11.75
CA THR A 260 -10.49 12.82 -12.51
C THR A 260 -9.31 13.56 -11.87
N GLU A 261 -9.38 13.78 -10.57
CA GLU A 261 -8.29 14.41 -9.80
C GLU A 261 -7.03 13.55 -9.77
N ALA A 262 -7.21 12.23 -9.63
CA ALA A 262 -6.10 11.29 -9.66
C ALA A 262 -5.39 11.27 -11.02
N LEU A 263 -6.11 11.41 -12.14
CA LEU A 263 -5.53 11.55 -13.47
C LEU A 263 -4.79 12.88 -13.64
N GLN A 264 -5.33 13.99 -13.14
CA GLN A 264 -4.65 15.29 -13.17
C GLN A 264 -3.33 15.22 -12.39
N GLN A 265 -3.31 14.56 -11.25
CA GLN A 265 -2.08 14.33 -10.49
C GLN A 265 -1.09 13.45 -11.25
N LEU A 266 -1.56 12.39 -11.92
CA LEU A 266 -0.72 11.54 -12.77
C LEU A 266 -0.10 12.35 -13.91
N ASP A 267 -0.89 13.16 -14.62
CA ASP A 267 -0.41 13.99 -15.73
C ASP A 267 0.67 14.98 -15.25
N HIS A 268 0.43 15.66 -14.14
CA HIS A 268 1.40 16.57 -13.53
C HIS A 268 2.69 15.85 -13.13
N PHE A 269 2.58 14.65 -12.53
CA PHE A 269 3.76 13.85 -12.17
C PHE A 269 4.55 13.41 -13.41
N ILE A 270 3.90 12.90 -14.45
CA ILE A 270 4.56 12.47 -15.69
C ILE A 270 5.33 13.63 -16.33
N GLU A 271 4.72 14.82 -16.36
CA GLU A 271 5.32 15.99 -16.99
C GLU A 271 6.44 16.63 -16.15
N ARG A 272 6.27 16.74 -14.84
CA ARG A 272 7.13 17.55 -13.97
C ARG A 272 7.95 16.75 -12.97
N GLY A 273 7.45 15.65 -12.48
CA GLY A 273 8.10 14.83 -11.44
C GLY A 273 8.96 13.72 -12.02
N LEU A 274 8.40 12.94 -12.94
CA LEU A 274 9.03 11.73 -13.47
C LEU A 274 10.38 11.97 -14.14
N PRO A 275 10.63 13.06 -14.88
CA PRO A 275 11.96 13.35 -15.47
C PRO A 275 13.10 13.37 -14.43
N HIS A 276 12.80 13.73 -13.19
CA HIS A 276 13.78 13.86 -12.10
C HIS A 276 13.63 12.77 -11.03
N PHE A 277 12.55 11.99 -11.06
CA PHE A 277 12.26 10.96 -10.07
C PHE A 277 13.40 9.95 -9.96
N GLY A 278 13.93 9.46 -11.09
CA GLY A 278 15.02 8.49 -11.08
C GLY A 278 16.22 8.99 -10.27
N ASP A 279 16.73 10.15 -10.59
CA ASP A 279 17.90 10.74 -9.93
C ASP A 279 17.71 10.89 -8.41
N TYR A 280 16.52 11.33 -7.96
CA TYR A 280 16.28 11.78 -6.59
C TYR A 280 15.29 10.92 -5.79
N GLN A 281 14.92 9.74 -6.26
CA GLN A 281 13.96 8.86 -5.56
C GLN A 281 14.41 8.47 -4.14
N ASP A 282 15.73 8.41 -3.91
CA ASP A 282 16.34 8.06 -2.61
C ASP A 282 16.75 9.31 -1.81
N ALA A 283 16.58 10.52 -2.34
CA ALA A 283 16.97 11.73 -1.67
C ALA A 283 16.11 12.02 -0.43
N LEU A 284 16.74 12.65 0.57
CA LEU A 284 16.10 13.10 1.81
C LEU A 284 16.28 14.62 1.93
N SER A 285 15.25 15.35 2.35
CA SER A 285 15.33 16.80 2.57
C SER A 285 14.50 17.24 3.76
N GLN A 286 15.04 18.16 4.56
CA GLN A 286 14.27 18.83 5.62
C GLN A 286 13.39 19.97 5.09
N HIS A 287 13.58 20.36 3.81
CA HIS A 287 12.88 21.47 3.16
C HIS A 287 11.76 21.03 2.21
N SER A 288 11.70 19.72 1.89
CA SER A 288 10.66 19.14 1.07
C SER A 288 10.23 17.77 1.62
N TRP A 289 8.92 17.60 1.74
CA TRP A 289 8.35 16.35 2.23
C TRP A 289 8.03 15.35 1.10
N ARG A 290 8.00 15.79 -0.16
CA ARG A 290 7.57 14.98 -1.31
C ARG A 290 8.61 14.90 -2.43
N LEU A 291 9.50 15.89 -2.57
CA LEU A 291 10.48 15.98 -3.68
C LEU A 291 9.82 15.71 -5.04
N PHE A 292 10.29 14.70 -5.76
CA PHE A 292 9.78 14.28 -7.06
C PHE A 292 8.90 13.03 -6.99
N HIS A 293 8.42 12.64 -5.80
CA HIS A 293 7.54 11.49 -5.64
C HIS A 293 6.12 11.78 -6.16
N SER A 294 5.50 10.76 -6.76
CA SER A 294 4.24 10.89 -7.50
C SER A 294 3.01 11.16 -6.62
N LEU A 295 3.04 10.73 -5.36
CA LEU A 295 1.89 10.73 -4.44
C LEU A 295 0.65 9.97 -4.98
N LEU A 296 0.83 9.06 -5.94
CA LEU A 296 -0.25 8.29 -6.58
C LEU A 296 -0.69 7.06 -5.79
N SER A 297 0.03 6.71 -4.72
CA SER A 297 -0.19 5.46 -3.98
C SER A 297 -1.60 5.35 -3.38
N PHE A 298 -2.16 6.43 -2.85
CA PHE A 298 -3.55 6.44 -2.37
C PHE A 298 -4.54 6.15 -3.50
N ALA A 299 -4.44 6.85 -4.62
CA ALA A 299 -5.32 6.66 -5.78
C ALA A 299 -5.17 5.27 -6.42
N LEU A 300 -3.95 4.71 -6.43
CA LEU A 300 -3.69 3.34 -6.89
C LEU A 300 -4.29 2.30 -5.94
N ASN A 301 -4.16 2.49 -4.63
CA ASN A 301 -4.59 1.51 -3.66
C ASN A 301 -6.10 1.56 -3.38
N THR A 302 -6.75 2.69 -3.64
CA THR A 302 -8.21 2.81 -3.68
C THR A 302 -8.81 2.49 -5.05
N LYS A 303 -7.99 2.12 -6.04
CA LYS A 303 -8.36 1.72 -7.41
C LYS A 303 -8.98 2.84 -8.27
N MET A 304 -8.84 4.12 -7.87
CA MET A 304 -9.19 5.26 -8.72
C MET A 304 -8.34 5.30 -10.00
N LEU A 305 -7.06 4.88 -9.90
CA LEU A 305 -6.15 4.69 -11.04
C LEU A 305 -5.85 3.22 -11.25
N ASN A 306 -5.84 2.79 -12.51
CA ASN A 306 -5.39 1.46 -12.86
C ASN A 306 -3.85 1.45 -13.00
N PRO A 307 -3.13 0.50 -12.38
CA PRO A 307 -1.66 0.44 -12.48
C PRO A 307 -1.16 0.22 -13.91
N ARG A 308 -1.93 -0.45 -14.79
CA ARG A 308 -1.57 -0.60 -16.21
C ARG A 308 -1.53 0.75 -16.92
N GLU A 309 -2.52 1.60 -16.68
CA GLU A 309 -2.59 2.95 -17.24
C GLU A 309 -1.39 3.79 -16.80
N VAL A 310 -1.05 3.76 -15.51
CA VAL A 310 0.09 4.50 -14.95
C VAL A 310 1.41 4.05 -15.56
N VAL A 311 1.63 2.73 -15.68
CA VAL A 311 2.82 2.15 -16.29
C VAL A 311 2.92 2.51 -17.77
N MET A 312 1.81 2.40 -18.50
CA MET A 312 1.79 2.73 -19.94
C MET A 312 2.07 4.21 -20.19
N ARG A 313 1.53 5.13 -19.39
CA ARG A 313 1.83 6.56 -19.52
C ARG A 313 3.30 6.88 -19.24
N ALA A 314 3.91 6.25 -18.23
CA ALA A 314 5.34 6.41 -17.97
C ALA A 314 6.20 5.87 -19.13
N GLN A 315 5.83 4.73 -19.72
CA GLN A 315 6.51 4.17 -20.89
C GLN A 315 6.37 5.08 -22.10
N THR A 316 5.17 5.58 -22.39
CA THR A 316 4.92 6.49 -23.51
C THR A 316 5.74 7.78 -23.36
N ALA A 317 5.78 8.40 -22.19
CA ALA A 317 6.58 9.59 -21.95
C ALA A 317 8.09 9.38 -22.18
N TRP A 318 8.60 8.19 -21.88
CA TRP A 318 9.96 7.80 -22.24
C TRP A 318 10.11 7.61 -23.75
N GLN A 319 9.22 6.91 -24.43
CA GLN A 319 9.25 6.66 -25.87
C GLN A 319 9.23 7.98 -26.69
N GLU A 320 8.50 8.97 -26.20
CA GLU A 320 8.43 10.33 -26.76
C GLU A 320 9.65 11.20 -26.43
N GLY A 321 10.59 10.70 -25.62
CA GLY A 321 11.81 11.42 -25.25
C GLY A 321 11.63 12.47 -24.14
N HIS A 322 10.49 12.51 -23.49
CA HIS A 322 10.19 13.46 -22.39
C HIS A 322 10.82 13.04 -21.06
N VAL A 323 11.06 11.75 -20.87
CA VAL A 323 11.56 11.16 -19.63
C VAL A 323 12.77 10.26 -19.93
N PRO A 324 13.86 10.36 -19.17
CA PRO A 324 15.01 9.46 -19.36
C PRO A 324 14.67 8.03 -18.93
N LEU A 325 15.27 7.05 -19.59
CA LEU A 325 15.00 5.62 -19.40
C LEU A 325 15.16 5.17 -17.95
N HIS A 326 16.21 5.62 -17.25
CA HIS A 326 16.46 5.24 -15.86
C HIS A 326 15.35 5.71 -14.89
N ALA A 327 14.74 6.87 -15.17
CA ALA A 327 13.62 7.38 -14.39
C ALA A 327 12.31 6.63 -14.69
N ALA A 328 12.02 6.38 -15.97
CA ALA A 328 10.85 5.61 -16.39
C ALA A 328 10.93 4.16 -15.86
N GLU A 329 12.07 3.49 -16.02
CA GLU A 329 12.29 2.14 -15.52
C GLU A 329 12.22 2.09 -13.99
N GLY A 330 12.87 3.03 -13.30
CA GLY A 330 12.84 3.13 -11.84
C GLY A 330 11.41 3.25 -11.31
N PHE A 331 10.57 4.06 -11.94
CA PHE A 331 9.16 4.22 -11.56
C PHE A 331 8.30 3.00 -11.91
N ILE A 332 8.42 2.48 -13.13
CA ILE A 332 7.69 1.28 -13.57
C ILE A 332 8.01 0.07 -12.68
N ARG A 333 9.27 -0.07 -12.24
CA ARG A 333 9.69 -1.13 -11.34
C ARG A 333 9.01 -1.06 -9.97
N GLN A 334 8.65 0.12 -9.48
CA GLN A 334 7.89 0.22 -8.23
C GLN A 334 6.47 -0.33 -8.39
N ILE A 335 5.85 -0.16 -9.57
CA ILE A 335 4.45 -0.57 -9.81
C ILE A 335 4.38 -2.01 -10.32
N LEU A 336 5.01 -2.32 -11.44
CA LEU A 336 4.98 -3.65 -12.07
C LEU A 336 5.85 -4.68 -11.32
N GLY A 337 6.91 -4.22 -10.67
CA GLY A 337 7.81 -5.06 -9.88
C GLY A 337 7.35 -5.16 -8.43
N TRP A 338 7.69 -4.17 -7.63
CA TRP A 338 7.50 -4.25 -6.18
C TRP A 338 6.03 -4.36 -5.76
N ARG A 339 5.13 -3.52 -6.27
CA ARG A 339 3.72 -3.52 -5.86
C ARG A 339 3.04 -4.87 -6.12
N GLU A 340 3.23 -5.46 -7.31
CA GLU A 340 2.68 -6.77 -7.63
C GLU A 340 3.38 -7.90 -6.84
N TYR A 341 4.70 -7.81 -6.67
CA TYR A 341 5.47 -8.80 -5.94
C TYR A 341 5.08 -8.87 -4.46
N VAL A 342 4.96 -7.73 -3.77
CA VAL A 342 4.56 -7.71 -2.35
C VAL A 342 3.13 -8.23 -2.16
N ARG A 343 2.22 -7.96 -3.11
CA ARG A 343 0.88 -8.56 -3.11
C ARG A 343 0.94 -10.09 -3.21
N GLY A 344 1.75 -10.60 -4.12
CA GLY A 344 1.96 -12.06 -4.24
C GLY A 344 2.58 -12.67 -2.99
N MET A 345 3.56 -11.99 -2.37
CA MET A 345 4.15 -12.42 -1.09
C MET A 345 3.13 -12.44 0.04
N TYR A 346 2.32 -11.39 0.15
CA TYR A 346 1.25 -11.31 1.14
C TYR A 346 0.30 -12.52 1.03
N TRP A 347 -0.31 -12.74 -0.13
CA TRP A 347 -1.28 -13.82 -0.31
C TRP A 347 -0.68 -15.22 -0.15
N ALA A 348 0.56 -15.42 -0.56
CA ALA A 348 1.24 -16.71 -0.45
C ALA A 348 1.57 -17.11 1.00
N HIS A 349 1.71 -16.15 1.90
CA HIS A 349 2.20 -16.40 3.25
C HIS A 349 1.19 -16.09 4.37
N MET A 350 0.03 -15.48 4.04
CA MET A 350 -1.04 -15.30 5.02
C MET A 350 -1.63 -16.63 5.50
N PRO A 351 -2.14 -16.72 6.75
CA PRO A 351 -2.20 -15.67 7.79
C PRO A 351 -0.91 -15.49 8.61
N ARG A 352 0.09 -16.33 8.42
CA ARG A 352 1.30 -16.36 9.28
C ARG A 352 2.21 -15.15 9.07
N TYR A 353 2.10 -14.50 7.93
CA TYR A 353 3.02 -13.41 7.56
C TYR A 353 2.97 -12.26 8.55
N THR A 354 1.79 -11.83 8.95
CA THR A 354 1.57 -10.69 9.84
C THR A 354 2.00 -10.93 11.29
N THR A 355 2.32 -12.16 11.67
CA THR A 355 2.83 -12.50 13.00
C THR A 355 4.34 -12.82 13.02
N SER A 356 5.03 -12.59 11.91
CA SER A 356 6.46 -12.89 11.76
C SER A 356 7.33 -11.99 12.62
N ASN A 357 8.31 -12.57 13.36
CA ASN A 357 9.32 -11.84 14.14
C ASN A 357 10.59 -12.69 14.30
N GLN A 358 11.30 -12.94 13.19
CA GLN A 358 12.48 -13.83 13.15
C GLN A 358 13.64 -13.36 14.03
N LEU A 359 13.77 -12.05 14.25
CA LEU A 359 14.86 -11.49 15.06
C LEU A 359 14.49 -11.37 16.55
N ALA A 360 13.27 -11.79 16.92
CA ALA A 360 12.74 -11.72 18.29
C ALA A 360 12.85 -10.31 18.92
N HIS A 361 12.55 -9.29 18.16
CA HIS A 361 12.52 -7.90 18.61
C HIS A 361 11.22 -7.63 19.38
N THR A 362 11.33 -7.01 20.56
CA THR A 362 10.18 -6.88 21.49
C THR A 362 10.13 -5.53 22.20
N ARG A 363 10.99 -4.56 21.87
CA ARG A 363 10.90 -3.23 22.49
C ARG A 363 9.71 -2.47 21.97
N PRO A 364 8.92 -1.82 22.84
CA PRO A 364 7.81 -0.99 22.41
C PRO A 364 8.29 0.20 21.58
N LEU A 365 7.39 0.74 20.76
CA LEU A 365 7.66 2.01 20.07
C LEU A 365 7.73 3.15 21.11
N PRO A 366 8.78 4.00 21.08
CA PRO A 366 8.86 5.14 21.96
C PRO A 366 7.72 6.13 21.75
N HIS A 367 7.32 6.86 22.77
CA HIS A 367 6.21 7.81 22.71
C HIS A 367 6.37 8.88 21.62
N TRP A 368 7.60 9.24 21.26
CA TRP A 368 7.84 10.23 20.21
C TRP A 368 7.48 9.76 18.79
N PHE A 369 7.13 8.48 18.58
CA PHE A 369 6.46 8.06 17.34
C PHE A 369 5.09 8.74 17.16
N TRP A 370 4.44 9.12 18.27
CA TRP A 370 3.10 9.70 18.27
C TRP A 370 3.10 11.25 18.24
N ASN A 371 4.21 11.91 18.48
CA ASN A 371 4.28 13.38 18.55
C ASN A 371 5.46 13.98 17.75
N GLY A 372 6.38 13.17 17.23
CA GLY A 372 7.56 13.63 16.49
C GLY A 372 8.58 14.39 17.31
N GLN A 373 8.55 14.27 18.66
CA GLN A 373 9.43 15.01 19.59
C GLN A 373 10.68 14.17 19.90
N THR A 374 11.67 14.20 19.02
CA THR A 374 12.98 13.59 19.22
C THR A 374 14.08 14.53 18.77
N GLN A 375 15.27 14.41 19.39
CA GLN A 375 16.45 15.21 19.03
C GLN A 375 17.13 14.74 17.74
N MET A 376 16.78 13.58 17.22
CA MET A 376 17.25 13.06 15.93
C MET A 376 16.54 13.80 14.78
N ALA A 377 17.16 14.81 14.19
CA ALA A 377 16.54 15.69 13.19
C ALA A 377 15.87 14.92 12.01
N CYS A 378 16.48 13.84 11.52
CA CYS A 378 15.91 13.00 10.46
C CYS A 378 14.64 12.26 10.92
N MET A 379 14.64 11.71 12.14
CA MET A 379 13.47 11.06 12.73
C MET A 379 12.36 12.05 13.01
N ALA A 380 12.67 13.18 13.66
CA ALA A 380 11.71 14.24 13.96
C ALA A 380 11.03 14.78 12.69
N SER A 381 11.80 14.98 11.61
CA SER A 381 11.27 15.41 10.31
C SER A 381 10.30 14.38 9.72
N ALA A 382 10.72 13.11 9.63
CA ALA A 382 9.92 12.05 9.03
C ALA A 382 8.65 11.74 9.84
N LEU A 383 8.72 11.76 11.18
CA LEU A 383 7.57 11.51 12.04
C LEU A 383 6.57 12.68 12.01
N ARG A 384 7.04 13.92 12.13
CA ARG A 384 6.16 15.10 12.03
C ARG A 384 5.46 15.17 10.68
N GLN A 385 6.19 14.90 9.58
CA GLN A 385 5.59 14.78 8.26
C GLN A 385 4.51 13.69 8.22
N SER A 386 4.77 12.51 8.80
CA SER A 386 3.79 11.42 8.84
C SER A 386 2.52 11.83 9.59
N LEU A 387 2.65 12.52 10.73
CA LEU A 387 1.54 13.01 11.54
C LEU A 387 0.75 14.16 10.88
N THR A 388 1.42 15.02 10.10
CA THR A 388 0.79 16.19 9.47
C THR A 388 0.21 15.86 8.10
N GLN A 389 0.89 15.03 7.30
CA GLN A 389 0.52 14.76 5.91
C GLN A 389 -0.15 13.38 5.70
N GLY A 390 -0.15 12.51 6.74
CA GLY A 390 -0.53 11.11 6.56
C GLY A 390 0.37 10.35 5.57
N TYR A 391 1.59 10.86 5.33
CA TYR A 391 2.47 10.35 4.28
C TYR A 391 3.95 10.58 4.60
N ALA A 392 4.77 9.61 4.25
CA ALA A 392 6.21 9.74 4.08
C ALA A 392 6.61 8.94 2.83
N HIS A 393 7.60 9.40 2.05
CA HIS A 393 8.04 8.63 0.91
C HIS A 393 8.84 7.38 1.34
N HIS A 394 8.96 6.40 0.44
CA HIS A 394 9.50 5.08 0.77
C HIS A 394 10.83 5.11 1.53
N ILE A 395 11.77 5.97 1.13
CA ILE A 395 13.08 6.05 1.77
C ILE A 395 13.02 6.58 3.21
N GLN A 396 12.10 7.49 3.51
CA GLN A 396 11.87 7.92 4.89
C GLN A 396 11.32 6.76 5.74
N ARG A 397 10.36 6.00 5.17
CA ARG A 397 9.80 4.81 5.85
C ARG A 397 10.88 3.73 6.05
N LEU A 398 11.66 3.42 5.01
CA LEU A 398 12.63 2.32 5.04
C LEU A 398 13.92 2.69 5.76
N MET A 399 14.59 3.78 5.30
CA MET A 399 15.99 4.08 5.69
C MET A 399 16.12 5.08 6.83
N VAL A 400 15.02 5.67 7.28
CA VAL A 400 15.01 6.55 8.46
C VAL A 400 14.23 5.85 9.59
N ILE A 401 12.89 5.82 9.53
CA ILE A 401 12.06 5.28 10.60
C ILE A 401 12.28 3.76 10.76
N GLY A 402 12.16 3.00 9.69
CA GLY A 402 12.32 1.55 9.71
C GLY A 402 13.74 1.10 10.06
N ASN A 403 14.76 1.79 9.55
CA ASN A 403 16.16 1.54 9.90
C ASN A 403 16.40 1.74 11.40
N PHE A 404 15.91 2.84 11.98
CA PHE A 404 16.01 3.05 13.42
C PHE A 404 15.32 1.95 14.21
N ALA A 405 14.07 1.63 13.84
CA ALA A 405 13.28 0.59 14.51
C ALA A 405 13.99 -0.78 14.51
N LEU A 406 14.54 -1.18 13.35
CA LEU A 406 15.28 -2.43 13.20
C LEU A 406 16.58 -2.43 14.03
N LEU A 407 17.35 -1.36 13.98
CA LEU A 407 18.60 -1.23 14.74
C LEU A 407 18.33 -1.24 16.25
N ALA A 408 17.33 -0.52 16.70
CA ALA A 408 16.93 -0.45 18.10
C ALA A 408 16.24 -1.73 18.62
N GLY A 409 15.80 -2.62 17.73
CA GLY A 409 15.10 -3.85 18.09
C GLY A 409 13.68 -3.58 18.58
N LEU A 410 12.98 -2.62 17.97
CA LEU A 410 11.58 -2.34 18.26
C LEU A 410 10.69 -3.48 17.77
N ASP A 411 9.54 -3.69 18.41
CA ASP A 411 8.60 -4.73 18.05
C ASP A 411 8.05 -4.51 16.62
N PRO A 412 8.31 -5.43 15.68
CA PRO A 412 7.87 -5.28 14.30
C PRO A 412 6.33 -5.28 14.17
N GLN A 413 5.60 -5.86 15.12
CA GLN A 413 4.13 -5.87 15.13
C GLN A 413 3.57 -4.50 15.52
N GLU A 414 4.21 -3.81 16.48
CA GLU A 414 3.83 -2.44 16.82
C GLU A 414 4.14 -1.48 15.67
N LEU A 415 5.30 -1.63 15.03
CA LEU A 415 5.66 -0.82 13.87
C LEU A 415 4.71 -1.07 12.68
N HIS A 416 4.35 -2.33 12.43
CA HIS A 416 3.36 -2.71 11.40
C HIS A 416 2.03 -2.01 11.66
N ARG A 417 1.47 -2.12 12.88
CA ARG A 417 0.21 -1.45 13.22
C ARG A 417 0.32 0.07 13.10
N TRP A 418 1.46 0.66 13.50
CA TRP A 418 1.68 2.09 13.38
C TRP A 418 1.74 2.52 11.91
N TYR A 419 2.49 1.81 11.04
CA TYR A 419 2.56 2.11 9.61
C TYR A 419 1.21 1.92 8.92
N LEU A 420 0.50 0.84 9.22
CA LEU A 420 -0.84 0.59 8.69
C LEU A 420 -1.81 1.70 9.07
N GLY A 421 -1.70 2.25 10.27
CA GLY A 421 -2.54 3.34 10.74
C GLY A 421 -2.16 4.69 10.15
N ILE A 422 -0.87 5.09 10.22
CA ILE A 422 -0.42 6.47 10.00
C ILE A 422 -0.45 6.91 8.53
N TYR A 423 -0.27 6.02 7.57
CA TYR A 423 -0.19 6.40 6.18
C TYR A 423 -1.51 6.24 5.44
N ILE A 424 -1.90 7.27 4.69
CA ILE A 424 -3.15 7.30 3.92
C ILE A 424 -3.18 6.20 2.84
N ASP A 425 -2.03 5.83 2.32
CA ASP A 425 -1.85 4.82 1.28
C ASP A 425 -1.57 3.41 1.80
N ALA A 426 -1.54 3.22 3.13
CA ALA A 426 -1.27 1.93 3.73
C ALA A 426 -2.54 1.06 3.76
N PHE A 427 -2.47 -0.06 3.03
CA PHE A 427 -3.39 -1.18 3.08
C PHE A 427 -2.58 -2.43 3.42
N GLU A 428 -3.14 -3.38 4.16
CA GLU A 428 -2.35 -4.46 4.77
C GLU A 428 -1.53 -5.25 3.74
N TRP A 429 -2.10 -5.53 2.56
CA TRP A 429 -1.42 -6.32 1.52
C TRP A 429 -0.15 -5.66 0.97
N VAL A 430 -0.08 -4.34 0.95
CA VAL A 430 1.11 -3.59 0.48
C VAL A 430 1.99 -3.16 1.64
N GLU A 431 1.41 -2.87 2.81
CA GLU A 431 2.13 -2.37 3.96
C GLU A 431 2.87 -3.50 4.71
N ALA A 432 2.19 -4.62 5.04
CA ALA A 432 2.77 -5.68 5.85
C ALA A 432 4.06 -6.27 5.24
N PRO A 433 4.16 -6.61 3.93
CA PRO A 433 5.42 -7.07 3.36
C PRO A 433 6.50 -5.99 3.33
N ASN A 434 6.14 -4.74 3.09
CA ASN A 434 7.12 -3.64 3.13
C ASN A 434 7.66 -3.40 4.54
N THR A 435 6.84 -3.53 5.57
CA THR A 435 7.27 -3.32 6.96
C THR A 435 7.93 -4.57 7.52
N LEU A 436 7.20 -5.69 7.61
CA LEU A 436 7.72 -6.90 8.25
C LEU A 436 8.85 -7.56 7.44
N GLY A 437 8.71 -7.61 6.10
CA GLY A 437 9.69 -8.23 5.22
C GLY A 437 10.86 -7.32 4.89
N MET A 438 10.58 -6.18 4.23
CA MET A 438 11.65 -5.32 3.72
C MET A 438 12.32 -4.52 4.85
N SER A 439 11.53 -3.83 5.66
CA SER A 439 12.04 -2.91 6.68
C SER A 439 12.60 -3.64 7.90
N GLN A 440 11.86 -4.59 8.48
CA GLN A 440 12.20 -5.22 9.76
C GLN A 440 12.86 -6.59 9.63
N TRP A 441 12.95 -7.15 8.42
CA TRP A 441 13.47 -8.50 8.18
C TRP A 441 12.81 -9.55 9.10
N ALA A 442 11.59 -9.29 9.55
CA ALA A 442 10.87 -10.10 10.49
C ALA A 442 10.42 -11.44 9.88
N ASP A 443 10.31 -11.51 8.56
CA ASP A 443 9.96 -12.71 7.79
C ASP A 443 11.14 -13.68 7.56
N GLY A 444 12.32 -13.40 8.13
CA GLY A 444 13.51 -14.23 7.98
C GLY A 444 14.15 -14.18 6.59
N GLY A 445 13.84 -13.17 5.80
CA GLY A 445 14.43 -12.94 4.47
C GLY A 445 13.62 -13.56 3.33
N LEU A 446 12.34 -13.82 3.53
CA LEU A 446 11.44 -14.25 2.46
C LEU A 446 11.31 -13.16 1.39
N LEU A 447 11.07 -11.91 1.80
CA LEU A 447 10.97 -10.78 0.88
C LEU A 447 12.35 -10.20 0.54
N ALA A 448 13.17 -9.90 1.55
CA ALA A 448 14.42 -9.19 1.42
C ALA A 448 15.61 -10.08 1.79
N THR A 449 16.52 -10.33 0.85
CA THR A 449 17.64 -11.27 1.02
C THR A 449 18.71 -10.82 2.01
N LYS A 450 18.63 -9.58 2.51
CA LYS A 450 19.46 -9.01 3.58
C LYS A 450 18.67 -7.92 4.30
N PRO A 451 18.97 -7.60 5.56
CA PRO A 451 18.36 -6.47 6.23
C PRO A 451 18.77 -5.15 5.58
N TYR A 452 17.83 -4.21 5.49
CA TYR A 452 18.07 -2.86 5.00
C TYR A 452 18.43 -1.94 6.18
N VAL A 453 19.66 -2.08 6.63
CA VAL A 453 20.22 -1.26 7.73
C VAL A 453 21.38 -0.41 7.25
N SER A 454 21.52 0.75 7.85
CA SER A 454 22.64 1.66 7.63
C SER A 454 22.99 2.46 8.89
N SER A 455 24.25 2.87 8.99
CA SER A 455 24.67 3.89 9.95
C SER A 455 24.21 5.29 9.51
N ALA A 456 24.47 6.30 10.33
CA ALA A 456 24.20 7.70 10.02
C ALA A 456 24.83 8.18 8.70
N ALA A 457 25.89 7.54 8.24
CA ALA A 457 26.58 7.90 6.99
C ALA A 457 25.69 7.84 5.74
N TYR A 458 24.72 6.94 5.70
CA TYR A 458 23.75 6.89 4.60
C TYR A 458 22.84 8.11 4.62
N ILE A 459 22.21 8.40 5.77
CA ILE A 459 21.29 9.54 5.93
C ILE A 459 22.01 10.86 5.63
N HIS A 460 23.25 10.99 6.11
CA HIS A 460 24.10 12.16 5.86
C HIS A 460 24.43 12.35 4.37
N ARG A 461 24.67 11.25 3.64
CA ARG A 461 24.96 11.31 2.21
C ARG A 461 23.72 11.64 1.38
N MET A 462 22.56 11.14 1.77
CA MET A 462 21.33 11.25 0.99
C MET A 462 20.51 12.50 1.30
N GLY A 463 20.84 13.22 2.39
CA GLY A 463 20.06 14.38 2.80
C GLY A 463 20.84 15.41 3.60
N ASP A 464 20.13 16.42 4.07
CA ASP A 464 20.66 17.61 4.74
C ASP A 464 20.36 17.67 6.25
N HIS A 465 19.59 16.74 6.79
CA HIS A 465 19.14 16.71 8.20
C HIS A 465 20.29 16.72 9.21
N CYS A 466 21.42 16.05 8.89
CA CYS A 466 22.56 15.99 9.80
C CYS A 466 23.27 17.34 10.00
N LYS A 467 23.04 18.33 9.12
CA LYS A 467 23.67 19.65 9.22
C LYS A 467 23.14 20.46 10.41
N THR A 468 21.91 20.22 10.83
CA THR A 468 21.22 20.92 11.91
C THR A 468 20.82 19.99 13.07
N CYS A 469 21.32 18.75 13.04
CA CYS A 469 21.00 17.75 14.06
C CYS A 469 21.74 18.03 15.38
N HIS A 470 21.10 17.69 16.49
CA HIS A 470 21.73 17.70 17.80
C HIS A 470 22.95 16.76 17.86
N TYR A 471 22.84 15.60 17.20
CA TYR A 471 23.87 14.55 17.23
C TYR A 471 24.93 14.73 16.14
N ASP A 472 26.20 14.51 16.50
CA ASP A 472 27.31 14.47 15.54
C ASP A 472 27.30 13.17 14.75
N VAL A 473 27.17 13.30 13.43
CA VAL A 473 27.15 12.18 12.48
C VAL A 473 28.48 11.40 12.41
N LYS A 474 29.61 12.02 12.81
CA LYS A 474 30.96 11.40 12.76
C LYS A 474 31.34 10.73 14.07
N ALA A 475 30.81 11.22 15.18
CA ALA A 475 31.06 10.67 16.48
C ALA A 475 30.46 9.25 16.63
N ARG A 476 31.09 8.41 17.45
CA ARG A 476 30.70 7.01 17.62
C ARG A 476 30.19 6.68 19.02
N THR A 477 30.77 7.26 20.06
CA THR A 477 30.52 6.88 21.47
C THR A 477 30.56 8.07 22.44
N SER A 478 30.81 9.32 21.97
CA SER A 478 30.61 10.53 22.76
C SER A 478 29.12 10.77 23.04
N ASP A 479 28.80 11.59 24.03
CA ASP A 479 27.42 11.84 24.46
C ASP A 479 26.55 12.45 23.35
N ASP A 480 27.16 13.18 22.42
CA ASP A 480 26.54 13.75 21.22
C ASP A 480 26.62 12.83 20.00
N ALA A 481 27.11 11.60 20.12
CA ALA A 481 27.21 10.68 18.98
C ALA A 481 25.84 10.29 18.43
N CYS A 482 25.74 10.28 17.09
CA CYS A 482 24.51 9.84 16.44
C CYS A 482 24.17 8.37 16.79
N PRO A 483 22.98 8.09 17.36
CA PRO A 483 22.57 6.74 17.78
C PRO A 483 22.70 5.68 16.69
N PHE A 484 22.43 6.01 15.43
CA PHE A 484 22.54 5.10 14.31
C PHE A 484 23.92 4.46 14.16
N ASN A 485 25.00 5.14 14.54
CA ASN A 485 26.36 4.65 14.35
C ASN A 485 26.67 3.44 15.25
N ALA A 486 26.43 3.56 16.54
CA ALA A 486 26.70 2.47 17.47
C ALA A 486 25.67 1.33 17.31
N LEU A 487 24.38 1.66 17.18
CA LEU A 487 23.32 0.69 16.98
C LEU A 487 23.52 -0.17 15.72
N TYR A 488 24.12 0.40 14.65
CA TYR A 488 24.47 -0.36 13.43
C TYR A 488 25.47 -1.50 13.70
N TRP A 489 26.54 -1.22 14.44
CA TRP A 489 27.54 -2.24 14.76
C TRP A 489 27.02 -3.25 15.78
N ASP A 490 26.29 -2.79 16.79
CA ASP A 490 25.63 -3.64 17.78
C ASP A 490 24.61 -4.59 17.11
N PHE A 491 23.82 -4.11 16.16
CA PHE A 491 22.87 -4.92 15.40
C PHE A 491 23.54 -6.11 14.71
N PHE A 492 24.64 -5.88 13.98
CA PHE A 492 25.34 -6.96 13.30
C PHE A 492 26.08 -7.89 14.25
N ASP A 493 26.55 -7.39 15.39
CA ASP A 493 27.16 -8.24 16.42
C ASP A 493 26.10 -9.11 17.10
N ARG A 494 24.99 -8.54 17.52
CA ARG A 494 23.83 -9.20 18.13
C ARG A 494 23.25 -10.31 17.26
N HIS A 495 23.18 -10.09 15.96
CA HIS A 495 22.55 -10.99 14.99
C HIS A 495 23.56 -11.78 14.12
N ARG A 496 24.78 -12.03 14.63
CA ARG A 496 25.80 -12.81 13.90
C ARG A 496 25.28 -14.16 13.40
N SER A 497 24.54 -14.87 14.23
CA SER A 497 24.00 -16.20 13.89
C SER A 497 23.12 -16.19 12.65
N HIS A 498 22.40 -15.10 12.40
CA HIS A 498 21.53 -14.95 11.24
C HIS A 498 22.28 -14.47 9.99
N PHE A 499 23.29 -13.61 10.13
CA PHE A 499 23.79 -12.85 9.00
C PHE A 499 25.23 -13.10 8.59
N GLN A 500 26.09 -13.70 9.43
CA GLN A 500 27.53 -13.83 9.13
C GLN A 500 27.82 -14.68 7.89
N THR A 501 26.94 -15.60 7.51
CA THR A 501 27.07 -16.43 6.31
C THR A 501 26.43 -15.81 5.06
N ASN A 502 25.78 -14.65 5.18
CA ASN A 502 25.15 -13.99 4.03
C ASN A 502 26.23 -13.30 3.17
N PRO A 503 26.42 -13.72 1.89
CA PRO A 503 27.47 -13.19 1.04
C PRO A 503 27.35 -11.68 0.77
N ARG A 504 26.14 -11.12 0.84
CA ARG A 504 25.89 -9.68 0.68
C ARG A 504 26.36 -8.83 1.87
N LEU A 505 26.66 -9.46 3.01
CA LEU A 505 27.10 -8.82 4.24
C LEU A 505 28.57 -9.11 4.59
N GLY A 506 29.30 -9.78 3.70
CA GLY A 506 30.70 -10.15 3.90
C GLY A 506 31.60 -8.97 4.27
N VAL A 507 31.40 -7.80 3.65
CA VAL A 507 32.18 -6.59 3.95
C VAL A 507 31.96 -6.14 5.40
N VAL A 508 30.73 -6.15 5.89
CA VAL A 508 30.39 -5.73 7.26
C VAL A 508 31.03 -6.66 8.28
N TYR A 509 30.91 -7.99 8.09
CA TYR A 509 31.50 -8.96 9.01
C TYR A 509 33.02 -9.01 8.92
N HIS A 510 33.61 -8.69 7.76
CA HIS A 510 35.06 -8.50 7.66
C HIS A 510 35.52 -7.30 8.50
N GLN A 511 34.78 -6.18 8.44
CA GLN A 511 35.09 -5.00 9.27
C GLN A 511 34.92 -5.29 10.76
N LEU A 512 33.83 -5.95 11.18
CA LEU A 512 33.62 -6.37 12.57
C LEU A 512 34.74 -7.27 13.07
N LYS A 513 35.22 -8.21 12.26
CA LYS A 513 36.34 -9.10 12.63
C LYS A 513 37.67 -8.35 12.83
N ARG A 514 37.89 -7.25 12.11
CA ARG A 514 39.08 -6.42 12.19
C ARG A 514 38.98 -5.30 13.24
N MET A 515 37.78 -5.07 13.77
CA MET A 515 37.57 -4.04 14.79
C MET A 515 38.27 -4.44 16.09
N PRO A 516 39.05 -3.52 16.72
CA PRO A 516 39.63 -3.78 18.05
C PRO A 516 38.53 -4.11 19.05
N GLU A 517 38.73 -5.11 19.89
CA GLU A 517 37.75 -5.57 20.88
C GLU A 517 37.30 -4.42 21.79
N GLN A 518 38.22 -3.56 22.24
CA GLN A 518 37.89 -2.40 23.04
C GLN A 518 36.90 -1.47 22.32
N THR A 519 37.13 -1.18 21.03
CA THR A 519 36.22 -0.33 20.23
C THR A 519 34.84 -0.95 20.12
N LEU A 520 34.77 -2.27 19.92
CA LEU A 520 33.48 -2.97 19.86
C LEU A 520 32.74 -2.90 21.20
N GLN A 521 33.45 -3.07 22.32
CA GLN A 521 32.85 -2.98 23.65
C GLN A 521 32.38 -1.54 23.98
N GLU A 522 33.12 -0.52 23.57
CA GLU A 522 32.69 0.88 23.68
C GLU A 522 31.39 1.16 22.90
N LEU A 523 31.29 0.69 21.64
CA LEU A 523 30.11 0.81 20.82
C LEU A 523 28.90 0.07 21.44
N LYS A 524 29.09 -1.15 21.93
CA LYS A 524 28.04 -1.93 22.62
C LYS A 524 27.58 -1.24 23.90
N SER A 525 28.52 -0.72 24.70
CA SER A 525 28.19 0.01 25.92
C SER A 525 27.40 1.29 25.64
N PHE A 526 27.75 2.01 24.58
CA PHE A 526 26.99 3.16 24.11
C PHE A 526 25.59 2.74 23.63
N SER A 527 25.48 1.66 22.84
CA SER A 527 24.19 1.14 22.38
C SER A 527 23.27 0.76 23.53
N VAL A 528 23.79 0.10 24.57
CA VAL A 528 23.04 -0.23 25.78
C VAL A 528 22.51 1.03 26.47
N ARG A 529 23.35 2.06 26.66
CA ARG A 529 22.93 3.34 27.26
C ARG A 529 21.86 4.02 26.41
N THR A 530 22.04 4.06 25.09
CA THR A 530 21.09 4.63 24.13
C THR A 530 19.73 3.93 24.24
N LEU A 531 19.72 2.60 24.23
CA LEU A 531 18.49 1.79 24.30
C LEU A 531 17.80 1.87 25.68
N SER A 532 18.56 2.08 26.75
CA SER A 532 18.00 2.31 28.10
C SER A 532 17.38 3.70 28.25
N ASN A 533 17.78 4.66 27.41
CA ASN A 533 17.29 6.05 27.40
C ASN A 533 16.47 6.38 26.14
N LEU A 534 15.84 5.36 25.53
CA LEU A 534 15.18 5.44 24.23
C LEU A 534 14.12 6.55 24.14
N GLU A 535 13.41 6.79 25.23
CA GLU A 535 12.34 7.78 25.32
C GLU A 535 12.84 9.24 25.24
N ASN A 536 14.12 9.48 25.52
CA ASN A 536 14.69 10.82 25.57
C ASN A 536 15.65 11.13 24.39
N LEU A 537 15.69 10.29 23.35
CA LEU A 537 16.50 10.52 22.16
C LEU A 537 16.05 11.71 21.31
#